data_b17d3755c3453fd57848ac1efa7aeac7
#
_entry.id   b17d3755c3453fd57848ac1efa7aeac7
#
_cell.length_a   1.000
_cell.length_b   1.000
_cell.length_c   1.000
_cell.angle_alpha   90.00
_cell.angle_beta   90.00
_cell.angle_gamma   90.00
#
_symmetry.space_group_name_H-M   'P 1'
#
loop_
_entity.id
_entity.type
_entity.pdbx_description
1 polymer ?
#
loop_
_entity_poly.entity_id
_entity_poly.type
_entity_poly.pdbx_seq_one_letter_code
_entity_poly.pdbx_strand_id
1 'polypeptide(L)'
;MAGIGFELNKLLKRNSFFSETIAFFYSANISAGPWIISSLTLFLIQVYIPQQNIPFLVSGIIYTFIFSTILFGSVATSVTRYLSDLIYKKEFNNIYKLYTSSVGYAFISSGIFLTLFFLINKISEWQKIILFSYSLIVLSIIWVQVIFISAIRKFSPVILSFLVGGTASFFLTLYLYKIKNEYYAYAGYNFGLMIILTILQLYIRRYLYLGEEVEKEQKNINPPLFILSIKAYKKQALSGFFTYMAAWVDDFIAWIYFRYSISKGFVFAPQYDIPMFISYLFIIPTLSLFVLNLETEFYFYYRAFYK
;
A
#
# COMPACT_ATOMS: atom_id res chain seq x y z
N MET A 1 11.60 0.72 -10.93
CA MET A 1 11.01 -0.58 -11.36
C MET A 1 11.90 -1.39 -12.31
N ALA A 2 13.19 -1.11 -12.39
CA ALA A 2 14.12 -1.81 -13.28
C ALA A 2 14.34 -3.27 -12.87
N GLY A 3 13.68 -4.20 -13.51
CA GLY A 3 13.82 -5.65 -13.27
C GLY A 3 12.60 -6.48 -13.60
N ILE A 4 11.41 -5.87 -13.62
CA ILE A 4 10.15 -6.51 -14.03
C ILE A 4 10.21 -6.87 -15.51
N GLY A 5 10.84 -6.04 -16.33
CA GLY A 5 10.97 -6.24 -17.76
C GLY A 5 11.64 -7.57 -18.14
N PHE A 6 12.59 -8.06 -17.33
CA PHE A 6 13.21 -9.37 -17.61
C PHE A 6 12.24 -10.53 -17.39
N GLU A 7 11.43 -10.49 -16.34
CA GLU A 7 10.43 -11.53 -16.07
C GLU A 7 9.27 -11.45 -17.06
N LEU A 8 8.79 -10.24 -17.36
CA LEU A 8 7.77 -10.02 -18.38
C LEU A 8 8.25 -10.47 -19.78
N ASN A 9 9.46 -10.10 -20.18
CA ASN A 9 10.03 -10.54 -21.46
C ASN A 9 10.19 -12.08 -21.53
N LYS A 10 10.53 -12.72 -20.41
CA LYS A 10 10.61 -14.19 -20.36
C LYS A 10 9.25 -14.85 -20.55
N LEU A 11 8.18 -14.23 -20.03
CA LEU A 11 6.81 -14.68 -20.23
C LEU A 11 6.35 -14.44 -21.67
N LEU A 12 6.59 -13.24 -22.22
CA LEU A 12 6.19 -12.86 -23.56
C LEU A 12 6.91 -13.66 -24.66
N LYS A 13 8.18 -14.04 -24.46
CA LYS A 13 8.94 -14.88 -25.41
C LYS A 13 8.32 -16.26 -25.69
N ARG A 14 7.38 -16.71 -24.88
CA ARG A 14 6.66 -17.97 -25.10
C ARG A 14 5.62 -17.90 -26.22
N ASN A 15 5.30 -16.69 -26.72
CA ASN A 15 4.39 -16.41 -27.85
C ASN A 15 3.08 -17.25 -27.80
N SER A 16 2.48 -17.37 -26.63
CA SER A 16 1.22 -18.06 -26.44
C SER A 16 0.24 -17.11 -25.77
N PHE A 17 -1.03 -17.12 -26.21
CA PHE A 17 -2.10 -16.32 -25.61
C PHE A 17 -2.13 -16.46 -24.08
N PHE A 18 -1.89 -17.65 -23.57
CA PHE A 18 -1.86 -17.90 -22.13
C PHE A 18 -0.69 -17.18 -21.44
N SER A 19 0.51 -17.15 -22.06
CA SER A 19 1.67 -16.46 -21.48
C SER A 19 1.52 -14.93 -21.53
N GLU A 20 0.88 -14.38 -22.55
CA GLU A 20 0.57 -12.95 -22.66
C GLU A 20 -0.46 -12.55 -21.59
N THR A 21 -1.49 -13.36 -21.41
CA THR A 21 -2.49 -13.16 -20.36
C THR A 21 -1.85 -13.19 -18.96
N ILE A 22 -0.95 -14.14 -18.69
CA ILE A 22 -0.21 -14.18 -17.42
C ILE A 22 0.66 -12.93 -17.25
N ALA A 23 1.36 -12.49 -18.29
CA ALA A 23 2.20 -11.30 -18.25
C ALA A 23 1.36 -10.04 -17.95
N PHE A 24 0.16 -9.93 -18.54
CA PHE A 24 -0.78 -8.87 -18.28
C PHE A 24 -1.27 -8.87 -16.83
N PHE A 25 -1.75 -10.00 -16.30
CA PHE A 25 -2.17 -10.10 -14.90
C PHE A 25 -1.01 -9.88 -13.92
N TYR A 26 0.19 -10.33 -14.26
CA TYR A 26 1.37 -10.08 -13.47
C TYR A 26 1.70 -8.58 -13.42
N SER A 27 1.66 -7.89 -14.56
CA SER A 27 1.82 -6.44 -14.65
C SER A 27 0.74 -5.70 -13.85
N ALA A 28 -0.53 -6.12 -13.95
CA ALA A 28 -1.65 -5.56 -13.20
C ALA A 28 -1.41 -5.64 -11.68
N ASN A 29 -1.04 -6.82 -11.21
CA ASN A 29 -0.78 -7.04 -9.79
C ASN A 29 0.43 -6.25 -9.26
N ILE A 30 1.45 -6.03 -10.07
CA ILE A 30 2.61 -5.24 -9.67
C ILE A 30 2.28 -3.75 -9.61
N SER A 31 1.52 -3.25 -10.58
CA SER A 31 1.19 -1.82 -10.68
C SER A 31 0.14 -1.40 -9.66
N ALA A 32 -0.85 -2.23 -9.42
CA ALA A 32 -2.03 -1.89 -8.62
C ALA A 32 -2.53 -3.03 -7.71
N GLY A 33 -1.75 -4.10 -7.50
CA GLY A 33 -2.19 -5.30 -6.77
C GLY A 33 -2.79 -5.03 -5.40
N PRO A 34 -2.14 -4.27 -4.52
CA PRO A 34 -2.71 -3.88 -3.24
C PRO A 34 -4.07 -3.20 -3.37
N TRP A 35 -4.18 -2.28 -4.31
CA TRP A 35 -5.40 -1.57 -4.62
C TRP A 35 -6.50 -2.47 -5.15
N ILE A 36 -6.18 -3.31 -6.15
CA ILE A 36 -7.14 -4.25 -6.76
C ILE A 36 -7.78 -5.13 -5.69
N ILE A 37 -6.95 -5.78 -4.88
CA ILE A 37 -7.43 -6.76 -3.92
C ILE A 37 -8.24 -6.11 -2.83
N SER A 38 -7.84 -4.93 -2.35
CA SER A 38 -8.59 -4.21 -1.34
C SER A 38 -9.92 -3.66 -1.87
N SER A 39 -9.93 -3.10 -3.08
CA SER A 39 -11.16 -2.62 -3.72
C SER A 39 -12.11 -3.78 -4.03
N LEU A 40 -11.58 -4.89 -4.55
CA LEU A 40 -12.37 -6.09 -4.81
C LEU A 40 -12.92 -6.69 -3.51
N THR A 41 -12.11 -6.76 -2.45
CA THR A 41 -12.55 -7.23 -1.13
C THR A 41 -13.67 -6.35 -0.58
N LEU A 42 -13.52 -5.02 -0.65
CA LEU A 42 -14.55 -4.08 -0.21
C LEU A 42 -15.83 -4.21 -1.04
N PHE A 43 -15.71 -4.31 -2.35
CA PHE A 43 -16.85 -4.52 -3.25
C PHE A 43 -17.59 -5.82 -2.92
N LEU A 44 -16.88 -6.93 -2.79
CA LEU A 44 -17.48 -8.22 -2.45
C LEU A 44 -18.16 -8.19 -1.08
N ILE A 45 -17.57 -7.55 -0.07
CA ILE A 45 -18.21 -7.39 1.24
C ILE A 45 -19.55 -6.67 1.09
N GLN A 46 -19.61 -5.60 0.31
CA GLN A 46 -20.84 -4.82 0.10
C GLN A 46 -21.92 -5.57 -0.69
N VAL A 47 -21.54 -6.51 -1.57
CA VAL A 47 -22.50 -7.40 -2.27
C VAL A 47 -23.22 -8.32 -1.27
N TYR A 48 -22.51 -8.81 -0.24
CA TYR A 48 -23.08 -9.74 0.74
C TYR A 48 -23.68 -9.06 1.97
N ILE A 49 -23.20 -7.87 2.32
CA ILE A 49 -23.68 -7.13 3.51
C ILE A 49 -24.08 -5.73 3.04
N PRO A 50 -25.38 -5.34 3.17
CA PRO A 50 -25.81 -4.00 2.83
C PRO A 50 -25.00 -2.94 3.56
N GLN A 51 -24.53 -1.94 2.83
CA GLN A 51 -23.65 -0.89 3.34
C GLN A 51 -24.19 -0.17 4.56
N GLN A 52 -25.50 0.06 4.60
CA GLN A 52 -26.18 0.69 5.76
C GLN A 52 -25.99 -0.09 7.07
N ASN A 53 -25.62 -1.35 7.02
CA ASN A 53 -25.37 -2.22 8.16
C ASN A 53 -23.89 -2.25 8.60
N ILE A 54 -22.98 -1.72 7.78
CA ILE A 54 -21.54 -1.71 8.02
C ILE A 54 -20.90 -0.35 7.65
N PRO A 55 -21.51 0.77 8.03
CA PRO A 55 -21.07 2.09 7.60
C PRO A 55 -19.70 2.47 8.13
N PHE A 56 -19.37 2.10 9.37
CA PHE A 56 -18.06 2.37 9.97
C PHE A 56 -16.95 1.51 9.33
N LEU A 57 -17.23 0.25 9.02
CA LEU A 57 -16.27 -0.61 8.31
C LEU A 57 -15.93 -0.04 6.94
N VAL A 58 -16.93 0.34 6.15
CA VAL A 58 -16.71 0.87 4.79
C VAL A 58 -15.96 2.19 4.86
N SER A 59 -16.43 3.15 5.64
CA SER A 59 -15.74 4.45 5.81
C SER A 59 -14.34 4.27 6.40
N GLY A 60 -14.17 3.41 7.38
CA GLY A 60 -12.88 3.12 7.99
C GLY A 60 -11.86 2.55 7.00
N ILE A 61 -12.27 1.64 6.11
CA ILE A 61 -11.40 1.12 5.04
C ILE A 61 -11.00 2.24 4.09
N ILE A 62 -11.96 3.05 3.61
CA ILE A 62 -11.70 4.17 2.69
C ILE A 62 -10.72 5.16 3.33
N TYR A 63 -11.00 5.61 4.56
CA TYR A 63 -10.11 6.52 5.31
C TYR A 63 -8.71 5.92 5.51
N THR A 64 -8.64 4.64 5.81
CA THR A 64 -7.35 3.95 5.98
C THR A 64 -6.52 4.01 4.71
N PHE A 65 -7.13 3.78 3.54
CA PHE A 65 -6.44 3.88 2.25
C PHE A 65 -6.00 5.30 1.94
N ILE A 66 -6.89 6.27 2.01
CA ILE A 66 -6.61 7.67 1.70
C ILE A 66 -5.47 8.19 2.58
N PHE A 67 -5.63 8.10 3.89
CA PHE A 67 -4.66 8.69 4.79
C PHE A 67 -3.33 7.91 4.85
N SER A 68 -3.34 6.59 4.75
CA SER A 68 -2.08 5.83 4.68
C SER A 68 -1.25 6.18 3.45
N THR A 69 -1.88 6.35 2.29
CA THR A 69 -1.18 6.72 1.05
C THR A 69 -0.67 8.15 1.09
N ILE A 70 -1.43 9.11 1.65
CA ILE A 70 -0.98 10.50 1.83
C ILE A 70 0.22 10.57 2.78
N LEU A 71 0.13 9.92 3.95
CA LEU A 71 1.23 9.89 4.93
C LEU A 71 2.48 9.24 4.35
N PHE A 72 2.29 8.23 3.50
CA PHE A 72 3.37 7.51 2.86
C PHE A 72 3.92 8.21 1.62
N GLY A 73 3.14 9.06 0.96
CA GLY A 73 3.49 9.66 -0.35
C GLY A 73 4.84 10.38 -0.37
N SER A 74 5.14 11.16 0.67
CA SER A 74 6.43 11.85 0.80
C SER A 74 7.61 10.89 0.96
N VAL A 75 7.37 9.74 1.58
CA VAL A 75 8.37 8.70 1.83
C VAL A 75 8.58 7.85 0.59
N ALA A 76 7.50 7.48 -0.09
CA ALA A 76 7.51 6.59 -1.24
C ALA A 76 8.57 7.00 -2.27
N THR A 77 8.55 8.24 -2.70
CA THR A 77 9.43 8.74 -3.76
C THR A 77 10.88 8.95 -3.30
N SER A 78 11.08 9.55 -2.12
CA SER A 78 12.42 9.80 -1.59
C SER A 78 13.14 8.52 -1.16
N VAL A 79 12.45 7.62 -0.47
CA VAL A 79 13.01 6.33 -0.05
C VAL A 79 13.32 5.44 -1.24
N THR A 80 12.42 5.36 -2.23
CA THR A 80 12.67 4.56 -3.45
C THR A 80 13.92 5.04 -4.18
N ARG A 81 14.12 6.36 -4.26
CA ARG A 81 15.31 6.92 -4.92
C ARG A 81 16.57 6.63 -4.13
N TYR A 82 16.55 6.89 -2.82
CA TYR A 82 17.68 6.63 -1.94
C TYR A 82 18.05 5.15 -1.89
N LEU A 83 17.06 4.26 -1.88
CA LEU A 83 17.23 2.80 -1.95
C LEU A 83 17.92 2.38 -3.26
N SER A 84 17.55 3.01 -4.37
CA SER A 84 18.21 2.75 -5.66
C SER A 84 19.67 3.15 -5.64
N ASP A 85 20.03 4.25 -4.97
CA ASP A 85 21.42 4.69 -4.80
C ASP A 85 22.22 3.72 -3.91
N LEU A 86 21.64 3.22 -2.82
CA LEU A 86 22.28 2.21 -1.97
C LEU A 86 22.56 0.91 -2.74
N ILE A 87 21.60 0.46 -3.56
CA ILE A 87 21.77 -0.71 -4.41
C ILE A 87 22.88 -0.49 -5.45
N TYR A 88 22.91 0.69 -6.08
CA TYR A 88 23.93 1.06 -7.05
C TYR A 88 25.34 1.09 -6.43
N LYS A 89 25.45 1.66 -5.23
CA LYS A 89 26.71 1.71 -4.45
C LYS A 89 27.08 0.37 -3.81
N LYS A 90 26.21 -0.63 -3.87
CA LYS A 90 26.35 -1.95 -3.21
C LYS A 90 26.42 -1.86 -1.68
N GLU A 91 25.81 -0.85 -1.08
CA GLU A 91 25.74 -0.65 0.37
C GLU A 91 24.56 -1.45 0.98
N PHE A 92 24.61 -2.77 0.87
CA PHE A 92 23.49 -3.64 1.25
C PHE A 92 23.16 -3.57 2.75
N ASN A 93 24.15 -3.37 3.61
CA ASN A 93 23.95 -3.22 5.07
C ASN A 93 23.05 -2.02 5.42
N ASN A 94 23.11 -0.96 4.62
CA ASN A 94 22.30 0.23 4.84
C ASN A 94 20.85 0.06 4.38
N ILE A 95 20.55 -0.94 3.55
CA ILE A 95 19.17 -1.19 3.06
C ILE A 95 18.25 -1.61 4.21
N TYR A 96 18.69 -2.53 5.07
CA TYR A 96 17.89 -2.96 6.22
C TYR A 96 17.73 -1.83 7.25
N LYS A 97 18.76 -1.02 7.47
CA LYS A 97 18.67 0.17 8.34
C LYS A 97 17.69 1.22 7.77
N LEU A 98 17.68 1.42 6.45
CA LEU A 98 16.71 2.28 5.79
C LEU A 98 15.28 1.73 5.95
N TYR A 99 15.10 0.41 5.79
CA TYR A 99 13.82 -0.25 6.02
C TYR A 99 13.29 -0.02 7.43
N THR A 100 14.07 -0.35 8.45
CA THR A 100 13.64 -0.22 9.86
C THR A 100 13.34 1.23 10.23
N SER A 101 14.14 2.19 9.77
CA SER A 101 13.89 3.62 10.00
C SER A 101 12.63 4.12 9.26
N SER A 102 12.34 3.60 8.06
CA SER A 102 11.12 3.92 7.32
C SER A 102 9.86 3.34 7.96
N VAL A 103 9.94 2.12 8.51
CA VAL A 103 8.85 1.52 9.32
C VAL A 103 8.60 2.35 10.59
N GLY A 104 9.67 2.75 11.28
CA GLY A 104 9.56 3.63 12.44
C GLY A 104 8.86 4.96 12.11
N TYR A 105 9.19 5.56 10.97
CA TYR A 105 8.50 6.75 10.50
C TYR A 105 7.01 6.48 10.21
N ALA A 106 6.68 5.41 9.49
CA ALA A 106 5.30 5.06 9.19
C ALA A 106 4.47 4.89 10.47
N PHE A 107 5.04 4.25 11.49
CA PHE A 107 4.40 4.09 12.79
C PHE A 107 4.18 5.45 13.50
N ILE A 108 5.21 6.29 13.58
CA ILE A 108 5.15 7.58 14.27
C ILE A 108 4.21 8.54 13.55
N SER A 109 4.30 8.67 12.21
CA SER A 109 3.44 9.56 11.43
C SER A 109 1.97 9.16 11.51
N SER A 110 1.68 7.87 11.44
CA SER A 110 0.32 7.34 11.64
C SER A 110 -0.17 7.62 13.06
N GLY A 111 0.67 7.45 14.09
CA GLY A 111 0.32 7.74 15.48
C GLY A 111 -0.02 9.22 15.71
N ILE A 112 0.79 10.13 15.17
CA ILE A 112 0.54 11.58 15.24
C ILE A 112 -0.79 11.92 14.53
N PHE A 113 -0.98 11.40 13.31
CA PHE A 113 -2.22 11.62 12.56
C PHE A 113 -3.45 11.12 13.34
N LEU A 114 -3.41 9.90 13.86
CA LEU A 114 -4.51 9.30 14.62
C LEU A 114 -4.83 10.13 15.87
N THR A 115 -3.82 10.55 16.61
CA THR A 115 -4.01 11.40 17.79
C THR A 115 -4.72 12.70 17.43
N LEU A 116 -4.27 13.40 16.39
CA LEU A 116 -4.90 14.62 15.91
C LEU A 116 -6.33 14.36 15.40
N PHE A 117 -6.51 13.30 14.62
CA PHE A 117 -7.81 12.91 14.06
C PHE A 117 -8.85 12.64 15.15
N PHE A 118 -8.50 11.86 16.17
CA PHE A 118 -9.42 11.56 17.27
C PHE A 118 -9.70 12.76 18.16
N LEU A 119 -8.71 13.63 18.41
CA LEU A 119 -8.90 14.85 19.20
C LEU A 119 -9.81 15.86 18.49
N ILE A 120 -9.57 16.11 17.20
CA ILE A 120 -10.36 17.06 16.41
C ILE A 120 -11.82 16.59 16.29
N ASN A 121 -12.03 15.31 16.02
CA ASN A 121 -13.37 14.74 15.82
C ASN A 121 -14.05 14.29 17.11
N LYS A 122 -13.38 14.43 18.27
CA LYS A 122 -13.90 14.05 19.60
C LYS A 122 -14.44 12.61 19.63
N ILE A 123 -13.71 11.68 19.02
CA ILE A 123 -14.06 10.26 18.99
C ILE A 123 -13.64 9.63 20.31
N SER A 124 -14.60 9.07 21.04
CA SER A 124 -14.40 8.45 22.36
C SER A 124 -14.71 6.95 22.39
N GLU A 125 -15.28 6.41 21.31
CA GLU A 125 -15.64 4.99 21.21
C GLU A 125 -14.38 4.14 21.02
N TRP A 126 -13.98 3.42 22.06
CA TRP A 126 -12.72 2.67 22.09
C TRP A 126 -12.61 1.62 20.96
N GLN A 127 -13.74 1.00 20.57
CA GLN A 127 -13.75 0.05 19.45
C GLN A 127 -13.33 0.71 18.13
N LYS A 128 -13.87 1.90 17.85
CA LYS A 128 -13.50 2.66 16.62
C LYS A 128 -12.06 3.10 16.67
N ILE A 129 -11.59 3.56 17.83
CA ILE A 129 -10.20 3.98 18.02
C ILE A 129 -9.26 2.83 17.74
N ILE A 130 -9.46 1.67 18.36
CA ILE A 130 -8.57 0.51 18.20
C ILE A 130 -8.59 -0.01 16.76
N LEU A 131 -9.78 -0.25 16.20
CA LEU A 131 -9.91 -0.88 14.88
C LEU A 131 -9.35 0.00 13.76
N PHE A 132 -9.66 1.31 13.79
CA PHE A 132 -9.15 2.25 12.80
C PHE A 132 -7.64 2.52 12.97
N SER A 133 -7.15 2.64 14.21
CA SER A 133 -5.71 2.80 14.46
C SER A 133 -4.93 1.62 13.96
N TYR A 134 -5.40 0.41 14.23
CA TYR A 134 -4.75 -0.81 13.78
C TYR A 134 -4.66 -0.85 12.25
N SER A 135 -5.78 -0.65 11.54
CA SER A 135 -5.80 -0.70 10.08
C SER A 135 -4.89 0.35 9.45
N LEU A 136 -4.90 1.60 9.95
CA LEU A 136 -4.07 2.67 9.42
C LEU A 136 -2.57 2.41 9.62
N ILE A 137 -2.16 2.01 10.81
CA ILE A 137 -0.75 1.72 11.12
C ILE A 137 -0.27 0.53 10.28
N VAL A 138 -1.04 -0.56 10.27
CA VAL A 138 -0.66 -1.78 9.53
C VAL A 138 -0.54 -1.50 8.03
N LEU A 139 -1.52 -0.80 7.44
CA LEU A 139 -1.47 -0.50 6.02
C LEU A 139 -0.33 0.46 5.67
N SER A 140 -0.03 1.44 6.52
CA SER A 140 1.13 2.33 6.34
C SER A 140 2.45 1.56 6.34
N ILE A 141 2.60 0.55 7.19
CA ILE A 141 3.78 -0.32 7.21
C ILE A 141 3.82 -1.22 5.96
N ILE A 142 2.68 -1.76 5.52
CA ILE A 142 2.58 -2.58 4.31
C ILE A 142 3.08 -1.80 3.08
N TRP A 143 2.74 -0.51 2.94
CA TRP A 143 3.26 0.33 1.85
C TRP A 143 4.80 0.41 1.86
N VAL A 144 5.41 0.57 3.03
CA VAL A 144 6.87 0.54 3.17
C VAL A 144 7.41 -0.83 2.73
N GLN A 145 6.83 -1.93 3.20
CA GLN A 145 7.28 -3.29 2.85
C GLN A 145 7.23 -3.54 1.34
N VAL A 146 6.16 -3.11 0.67
CA VAL A 146 6.00 -3.26 -0.78
C VAL A 146 7.13 -2.57 -1.54
N ILE A 147 7.59 -1.37 -1.13
CA ILE A 147 8.73 -0.69 -1.77
C ILE A 147 9.99 -1.55 -1.67
N PHE A 148 10.32 -2.05 -0.49
CA PHE A 148 11.56 -2.79 -0.28
C PHE A 148 11.55 -4.16 -1.00
N ILE A 149 10.42 -4.86 -1.02
CA ILE A 149 10.27 -6.11 -1.77
C ILE A 149 10.36 -5.86 -3.28
N SER A 150 9.76 -4.78 -3.77
CA SER A 150 9.86 -4.38 -5.18
C SER A 150 11.29 -4.08 -5.60
N ALA A 151 12.10 -3.51 -4.70
CA ALA A 151 13.52 -3.24 -4.96
C ALA A 151 14.38 -4.51 -5.07
N ILE A 152 13.99 -5.60 -4.39
CA ILE A 152 14.62 -6.93 -4.51
C ILE A 152 14.23 -7.62 -5.83
N ARG A 153 13.34 -7.02 -6.63
CA ARG A 153 12.81 -7.56 -7.91
C ARG A 153 12.03 -8.87 -7.75
N LYS A 154 11.46 -9.14 -6.59
CA LYS A 154 10.63 -10.31 -6.33
C LYS A 154 9.21 -9.86 -6.02
N PHE A 155 8.34 -9.88 -7.01
CA PHE A 155 6.96 -9.40 -6.89
C PHE A 155 5.99 -10.49 -6.44
N SER A 156 6.33 -11.77 -6.68
CA SER A 156 5.49 -12.90 -6.28
C SER A 156 5.07 -12.88 -4.80
N PRO A 157 5.93 -12.51 -3.83
CA PRO A 157 5.51 -12.40 -2.43
C PRO A 157 4.45 -11.34 -2.19
N VAL A 158 4.52 -10.21 -2.91
CA VAL A 158 3.51 -9.16 -2.80
C VAL A 158 2.17 -9.69 -3.29
N ILE A 159 2.12 -10.26 -4.48
CA ILE A 159 0.90 -10.84 -5.06
C ILE A 159 0.31 -11.90 -4.12
N LEU A 160 1.15 -12.84 -3.67
CA LEU A 160 0.71 -13.94 -2.80
C LEU A 160 0.16 -13.43 -1.46
N SER A 161 0.85 -12.46 -0.83
CA SER A 161 0.41 -11.92 0.46
C SER A 161 -0.95 -11.21 0.34
N PHE A 162 -1.16 -10.43 -0.72
CA PHE A 162 -2.44 -9.74 -0.95
C PHE A 162 -3.56 -10.72 -1.34
N LEU A 163 -3.29 -11.75 -2.13
CA LEU A 163 -4.27 -12.79 -2.42
C LEU A 163 -4.69 -13.53 -1.16
N VAL A 164 -3.74 -14.04 -0.38
CA VAL A 164 -4.04 -14.78 0.86
C VAL A 164 -4.69 -13.87 1.90
N GLY A 165 -4.13 -12.69 2.13
CA GLY A 165 -4.69 -11.76 3.10
C GLY A 165 -6.02 -11.15 2.68
N GLY A 166 -6.21 -10.84 1.39
CA GLY A 166 -7.49 -10.34 0.86
C GLY A 166 -8.61 -11.38 0.95
N THR A 167 -8.32 -12.63 0.58
CA THR A 167 -9.30 -13.73 0.75
C THR A 167 -9.62 -13.98 2.22
N ALA A 168 -8.63 -13.95 3.10
CA ALA A 168 -8.84 -14.06 4.53
C ALA A 168 -9.66 -12.88 5.08
N SER A 169 -9.36 -11.65 4.67
CA SER A 169 -10.16 -10.46 5.02
C SER A 169 -11.62 -10.65 4.65
N PHE A 170 -11.90 -11.07 3.42
CA PHE A 170 -13.26 -11.27 2.93
C PHE A 170 -14.02 -12.31 3.77
N PHE A 171 -13.49 -13.53 3.86
CA PHE A 171 -14.19 -14.61 4.57
C PHE A 171 -14.36 -14.35 6.07
N LEU A 172 -13.33 -13.79 6.73
CA LEU A 172 -13.41 -13.47 8.16
C LEU A 172 -14.37 -12.30 8.42
N THR A 173 -14.42 -11.30 7.56
CA THR A 173 -15.39 -10.22 7.67
C THR A 173 -16.81 -10.75 7.62
N LEU A 174 -17.14 -11.60 6.63
CA LEU A 174 -18.46 -12.19 6.50
C LEU A 174 -18.82 -13.11 7.69
N TYR A 175 -17.87 -13.94 8.10
CA TYR A 175 -18.08 -14.88 9.21
C TYR A 175 -18.34 -14.15 10.54
N LEU A 176 -17.47 -13.17 10.86
CA LEU A 176 -17.59 -12.44 12.12
C LEU A 176 -18.79 -11.48 12.14
N TYR A 177 -19.18 -10.94 10.99
CA TYR A 177 -20.42 -10.18 10.89
C TYR A 177 -21.67 -11.00 11.26
N LYS A 178 -21.75 -12.24 10.75
CA LYS A 178 -22.87 -13.15 11.09
C LYS A 178 -22.94 -13.50 12.58
N ILE A 179 -21.80 -13.49 13.28
CA ILE A 179 -21.76 -13.86 14.71
C ILE A 179 -22.26 -12.70 15.59
N LYS A 180 -21.88 -11.42 15.26
CA LYS A 180 -22.19 -10.32 16.19
C LYS A 180 -22.60 -9.01 15.50
N ASN A 181 -21.62 -8.24 14.99
CA ASN A 181 -21.88 -6.89 14.49
C ASN A 181 -20.75 -6.35 13.60
N GLU A 182 -20.88 -5.09 13.19
CA GLU A 182 -19.94 -4.36 12.36
C GLU A 182 -18.50 -4.30 12.90
N TYR A 183 -18.31 -4.13 14.20
CA TYR A 183 -16.95 -4.06 14.80
C TYR A 183 -16.20 -5.37 14.66
N TYR A 184 -16.88 -6.50 14.80
CA TYR A 184 -16.29 -7.81 14.57
C TYR A 184 -15.98 -8.05 13.09
N ALA A 185 -16.86 -7.58 12.20
CA ALA A 185 -16.59 -7.59 10.78
C ALA A 185 -15.31 -6.81 10.45
N TYR A 186 -15.13 -5.62 11.03
CA TYR A 186 -13.92 -4.83 10.84
C TYR A 186 -12.67 -5.51 11.43
N ALA A 187 -12.80 -6.17 12.56
CA ALA A 187 -11.72 -6.99 13.12
C ALA A 187 -11.32 -8.12 12.16
N GLY A 188 -12.27 -8.74 11.47
CA GLY A 188 -12.01 -9.75 10.43
C GLY A 188 -11.21 -9.19 9.26
N TYR A 189 -11.57 -8.00 8.79
CA TYR A 189 -10.81 -7.28 7.76
C TYR A 189 -9.37 -7.00 8.22
N ASN A 190 -9.21 -6.50 9.42
CA ASN A 190 -7.91 -6.19 10.02
C ASN A 190 -7.03 -7.43 10.20
N PHE A 191 -7.62 -8.58 10.45
CA PHE A 191 -6.88 -9.84 10.53
C PHE A 191 -6.24 -10.21 9.18
N GLY A 192 -6.94 -9.97 8.09
CA GLY A 192 -6.37 -10.16 6.76
C GLY A 192 -5.20 -9.21 6.46
N LEU A 193 -5.27 -7.93 6.90
CA LEU A 193 -4.13 -7.01 6.82
C LEU A 193 -2.93 -7.52 7.63
N MET A 194 -3.17 -8.12 8.81
CA MET A 194 -2.11 -8.75 9.62
C MET A 194 -1.42 -9.89 8.87
N ILE A 195 -2.18 -10.72 8.16
CA ILE A 195 -1.62 -11.78 7.32
C ILE A 195 -0.71 -11.20 6.24
N ILE A 196 -1.16 -10.16 5.53
CA ILE A 196 -0.35 -9.48 4.51
C ILE A 196 0.97 -9.00 5.12
N LEU A 197 0.88 -8.22 6.19
CA LEU A 197 2.04 -7.66 6.89
C LEU A 197 3.02 -8.76 7.30
N THR A 198 2.52 -9.86 7.85
CA THR A 198 3.34 -10.97 8.35
C THR A 198 4.07 -11.68 7.22
N ILE A 199 3.38 -11.99 6.12
CA ILE A 199 4.00 -12.65 4.95
C ILE A 199 5.10 -11.76 4.37
N LEU A 200 4.83 -10.47 4.16
CA LEU A 200 5.80 -9.52 3.63
C LEU A 200 7.00 -9.37 4.59
N GLN A 201 6.76 -9.31 5.91
CA GLN A 201 7.82 -9.22 6.91
C GLN A 201 8.75 -10.45 6.90
N LEU A 202 8.19 -11.65 6.77
CA LEU A 202 8.97 -12.88 6.68
C LEU A 202 9.88 -12.88 5.44
N TYR A 203 9.36 -12.37 4.31
CA TYR A 203 10.16 -12.22 3.09
C TYR A 203 11.28 -11.20 3.24
N ILE A 204 10.99 -10.03 3.80
CA ILE A 204 12.00 -8.99 4.04
C ILE A 204 13.09 -9.53 4.97
N ARG A 205 12.72 -10.19 6.06
CA ARG A 205 13.66 -10.79 6.99
C ARG A 205 14.56 -11.82 6.30
N ARG A 206 14.00 -12.67 5.44
CA ARG A 206 14.77 -13.70 4.73
C ARG A 206 15.76 -13.13 3.72
N TYR A 207 15.43 -12.02 3.05
CA TYR A 207 16.23 -11.52 1.92
C TYR A 207 17.06 -10.28 2.22
N LEU A 208 16.67 -9.46 3.20
CA LEU A 208 17.39 -8.24 3.56
C LEU A 208 18.17 -8.36 4.88
N TYR A 209 17.84 -9.32 5.73
CA TYR A 209 18.58 -9.54 6.97
C TYR A 209 19.85 -10.33 6.70
N LEU A 210 21.00 -9.68 6.79
CA LEU A 210 22.32 -10.24 6.50
C LEU A 210 23.04 -10.82 7.74
N GLY A 211 22.29 -11.22 8.78
CA GLY A 211 22.82 -11.92 9.96
C GLY A 211 23.35 -11.02 11.08
N GLU A 212 23.97 -11.63 12.08
CA GLU A 212 24.37 -11.01 13.34
C GLU A 212 25.47 -9.91 13.22
N GLU A 213 26.24 -9.91 12.14
CA GLU A 213 27.28 -8.88 11.91
C GLU A 213 26.67 -7.48 11.71
N VAL A 214 25.45 -7.40 11.20
CA VAL A 214 24.71 -6.14 11.01
C VAL A 214 24.27 -5.54 12.35
N GLU A 215 23.98 -6.35 13.35
CA GLU A 215 23.55 -5.85 14.67
C GLU A 215 24.66 -5.12 15.44
N LYS A 216 25.92 -5.54 15.28
CA LYS A 216 27.05 -4.91 15.98
C LYS A 216 27.39 -3.51 15.45
N GLU A 217 27.16 -3.26 14.16
CA GLU A 217 27.35 -1.93 13.55
C GLU A 217 26.12 -1.00 13.69
N GLN A 218 24.98 -1.52 14.15
CA GLN A 218 23.74 -0.72 14.24
C GLN A 218 23.79 0.42 15.25
N LYS A 219 24.78 0.45 16.15
CA LYS A 219 24.75 1.32 17.34
C LYS A 219 24.84 2.82 17.12
N ASN A 220 25.25 3.36 15.93
CA ASN A 220 25.53 4.80 15.84
C ASN A 220 25.28 5.46 14.47
N ILE A 221 24.12 5.26 13.82
CA ILE A 221 23.75 6.17 12.73
C ILE A 221 22.74 7.20 13.23
N ASN A 222 23.23 8.34 13.67
CA ASN A 222 22.43 9.54 13.89
C ASN A 222 22.73 10.55 12.75
N PRO A 223 21.77 11.05 12.00
CA PRO A 223 20.32 10.80 12.04
C PRO A 223 19.89 9.47 11.34
N PRO A 224 18.67 8.99 11.60
CA PRO A 224 18.12 7.81 10.92
C PRO A 224 18.18 7.92 9.40
N LEU A 225 18.51 6.84 8.68
CA LEU A 225 18.68 6.85 7.22
C LEU A 225 17.45 7.35 6.45
N PHE A 226 16.26 7.14 6.98
CA PHE A 226 15.03 7.72 6.47
C PHE A 226 15.09 9.27 6.40
N ILE A 227 15.59 9.94 7.45
CA ILE A 227 15.74 11.41 7.47
C ILE A 227 16.77 11.85 6.43
N LEU A 228 17.85 11.09 6.26
CA LEU A 228 18.86 11.36 5.24
C LEU A 228 18.27 11.21 3.83
N SER A 229 17.40 10.22 3.59
CA SER A 229 16.72 10.06 2.30
C SER A 229 15.83 11.27 1.94
N ILE A 230 15.07 11.80 2.91
CA ILE A 230 14.27 13.01 2.71
C ILE A 230 15.18 14.24 2.48
N LYS A 231 16.26 14.38 3.25
CA LYS A 231 17.20 15.51 3.06
C LYS A 231 17.88 15.48 1.70
N ALA A 232 18.27 14.28 1.22
CA ALA A 232 18.91 14.12 -0.09
C ALA A 232 17.91 14.38 -1.24
N TYR A 233 16.64 13.99 -1.08
CA TYR A 233 15.63 14.02 -2.13
C TYR A 233 14.40 14.85 -1.75
N LYS A 234 14.60 16.07 -1.22
CA LYS A 234 13.53 16.99 -0.75
C LYS A 234 12.47 17.27 -1.81
N LYS A 235 12.90 17.54 -3.05
CA LYS A 235 11.98 17.85 -4.15
C LYS A 235 11.09 16.64 -4.49
N GLN A 236 11.66 15.44 -4.50
CA GLN A 236 10.92 14.20 -4.73
C GLN A 236 9.96 13.91 -3.58
N ALA A 237 10.39 14.12 -2.33
CA ALA A 237 9.52 13.94 -1.17
C ALA A 237 8.30 14.87 -1.23
N LEU A 238 8.51 16.14 -1.58
CA LEU A 238 7.43 17.11 -1.74
C LEU A 238 6.52 16.78 -2.92
N SER A 239 7.11 16.42 -4.06
CA SER A 239 6.35 15.96 -5.24
C SER A 239 5.49 14.74 -4.91
N GLY A 240 6.04 13.73 -4.20
CA GLY A 240 5.30 12.56 -3.79
C GLY A 240 4.12 12.90 -2.89
N PHE A 241 4.31 13.77 -1.90
CA PHE A 241 3.23 14.24 -1.04
C PHE A 241 2.08 14.87 -1.84
N PHE A 242 2.40 15.84 -2.71
CA PHE A 242 1.37 16.49 -3.51
C PHE A 242 0.71 15.58 -4.53
N THR A 243 1.43 14.60 -5.08
CA THR A 243 0.85 13.60 -5.99
C THR A 243 -0.22 12.77 -5.29
N TYR A 244 0.06 12.28 -4.09
CA TYR A 244 -0.93 11.50 -3.34
C TYR A 244 -2.06 12.36 -2.77
N MET A 245 -1.78 13.61 -2.38
CA MET A 245 -2.86 14.56 -2.02
C MET A 245 -3.78 14.84 -3.20
N ALA A 246 -3.21 15.07 -4.39
CA ALA A 246 -3.99 15.34 -5.60
C ALA A 246 -4.84 14.15 -6.02
N ALA A 247 -4.35 12.91 -5.79
CA ALA A 247 -5.09 11.70 -6.11
C ALA A 247 -6.38 11.52 -5.29
N TRP A 248 -6.47 12.17 -4.12
CA TRP A 248 -7.60 12.05 -3.21
C TRP A 248 -8.36 13.36 -2.96
N VAL A 249 -8.02 14.43 -3.69
CA VAL A 249 -8.64 15.74 -3.46
C VAL A 249 -10.13 15.75 -3.80
N ASP A 250 -10.52 14.96 -4.75
CA ASP A 250 -11.90 14.79 -5.20
C ASP A 250 -12.77 14.11 -4.11
N ASP A 251 -12.23 13.13 -3.36
CA ASP A 251 -12.91 12.55 -2.20
C ASP A 251 -13.14 13.61 -1.12
N PHE A 252 -12.15 14.43 -0.80
CA PHE A 252 -12.31 15.51 0.18
C PHE A 252 -13.37 16.52 -0.25
N ILE A 253 -13.43 16.86 -1.54
CA ILE A 253 -14.47 17.73 -2.09
C ILE A 253 -15.85 17.07 -1.96
N ALA A 254 -15.95 15.79 -2.34
CA ALA A 254 -17.19 15.03 -2.24
C ALA A 254 -17.69 14.95 -0.79
N TRP A 255 -16.80 14.76 0.19
CA TRP A 255 -17.15 14.74 1.61
C TRP A 255 -17.62 16.10 2.13
N ILE A 256 -17.21 17.21 1.54
CA ILE A 256 -17.72 18.54 1.91
C ILE A 256 -19.15 18.75 1.40
N TYR A 257 -19.43 18.35 0.14
CA TYR A 257 -20.70 18.63 -0.52
C TYR A 257 -21.77 17.56 -0.29
N PHE A 258 -21.39 16.28 -0.27
CA PHE A 258 -22.32 15.14 -0.25
C PHE A 258 -22.22 14.32 1.04
N ARG A 259 -21.67 14.90 2.09
CA ARG A 259 -21.40 14.19 3.32
C ARG A 259 -22.63 13.56 3.94
N TYR A 260 -22.57 12.28 4.15
CA TYR A 260 -23.43 11.55 5.05
C TYR A 260 -22.63 11.24 6.33
N SER A 261 -23.03 11.85 7.46
CA SER A 261 -22.35 11.60 8.73
C SER A 261 -22.85 10.27 9.30
N ILE A 262 -21.98 9.28 9.30
CA ILE A 262 -22.28 7.94 9.82
C ILE A 262 -22.05 7.88 11.31
N SER A 263 -20.97 8.50 11.78
CA SER A 263 -20.61 8.62 13.18
C SER A 263 -19.72 9.84 13.38
N LYS A 264 -19.48 10.23 14.63
CA LYS A 264 -18.56 11.32 14.93
C LYS A 264 -17.22 11.07 14.23
N GLY A 265 -16.82 12.00 13.35
CA GLY A 265 -15.52 12.00 12.67
C GLY A 265 -15.41 11.16 11.40
N PHE A 266 -16.31 10.25 11.12
CA PHE A 266 -16.35 9.51 9.88
C PHE A 266 -17.46 10.04 8.99
N VAL A 267 -17.06 10.72 7.94
CA VAL A 267 -17.93 11.24 6.88
C VAL A 267 -17.79 10.31 5.68
N PHE A 268 -18.86 10.09 4.98
CA PHE A 268 -18.92 9.21 3.83
C PHE A 268 -19.83 9.80 2.77
N ALA A 269 -19.45 9.70 1.52
CA ALA A 269 -20.24 10.14 0.38
C ALA A 269 -20.61 8.92 -0.49
N PRO A 270 -21.63 8.10 -0.11
CA PRO A 270 -21.92 6.83 -0.79
C PRO A 270 -22.15 6.97 -2.28
N GLN A 271 -22.71 8.10 -2.72
CA GLN A 271 -22.97 8.40 -4.13
C GLN A 271 -21.70 8.67 -4.94
N TYR A 272 -20.58 8.98 -4.26
CA TYR A 272 -19.30 9.26 -4.87
C TYR A 272 -18.28 8.16 -4.59
N ASP A 273 -18.06 7.82 -3.33
CA ASP A 273 -16.98 6.92 -2.90
C ASP A 273 -17.09 5.52 -3.51
N ILE A 274 -18.31 4.96 -3.64
CA ILE A 274 -18.51 3.63 -4.22
C ILE A 274 -18.26 3.63 -5.74
N PRO A 275 -18.89 4.50 -6.55
CA PRO A 275 -18.61 4.58 -7.97
C PRO A 275 -17.14 4.86 -8.28
N MET A 276 -16.50 5.69 -7.45
CA MET A 276 -15.09 6.01 -7.61
C MET A 276 -14.20 4.78 -7.41
N PHE A 277 -14.40 4.01 -6.34
CA PHE A 277 -13.68 2.76 -6.13
C PHE A 277 -13.84 1.78 -7.29
N ILE A 278 -15.04 1.66 -7.84
CA ILE A 278 -15.30 0.84 -9.03
C ILE A 278 -14.59 1.41 -10.26
N SER A 279 -14.61 2.73 -10.44
CA SER A 279 -13.95 3.39 -11.57
C SER A 279 -12.44 3.16 -11.59
N TYR A 280 -11.79 3.13 -10.44
CA TYR A 280 -10.38 2.79 -10.35
C TYR A 280 -10.07 1.37 -10.84
N LEU A 281 -11.00 0.42 -10.73
CA LEU A 281 -10.80 -0.92 -11.30
C LEU A 281 -10.70 -0.89 -12.83
N PHE A 282 -11.38 0.06 -13.49
CA PHE A 282 -11.30 0.23 -14.95
C PHE A 282 -9.99 0.88 -15.42
N ILE A 283 -9.26 1.59 -14.55
CA ILE A 283 -7.94 2.14 -14.89
C ILE A 283 -6.86 1.05 -14.90
N ILE A 284 -7.06 -0.05 -14.18
CA ILE A 284 -6.07 -1.11 -14.02
C ILE A 284 -5.60 -1.71 -15.36
N PRO A 285 -6.46 -2.09 -16.31
CA PRO A 285 -6.03 -2.60 -17.61
C PRO A 285 -5.10 -1.62 -18.33
N THR A 286 -5.41 -0.33 -18.31
CA THR A 286 -4.59 0.71 -18.94
C THR A 286 -3.22 0.83 -18.26
N LEU A 287 -3.18 0.86 -16.93
CA LEU A 287 -1.93 0.88 -16.16
C LEU A 287 -1.11 -0.38 -16.39
N SER A 288 -1.75 -1.53 -16.51
CA SER A 288 -1.07 -2.81 -16.74
C SER A 288 -0.40 -2.84 -18.10
N LEU A 289 -1.09 -2.41 -19.16
CA LEU A 289 -0.53 -2.27 -20.51
C LEU A 289 0.60 -1.23 -20.53
N PHE A 290 0.41 -0.09 -19.85
CA PHE A 290 1.44 0.94 -19.76
C PHE A 290 2.73 0.40 -19.13
N VAL A 291 2.63 -0.29 -17.97
CA VAL A 291 3.77 -0.87 -17.28
C VAL A 291 4.42 -1.98 -18.13
N LEU A 292 3.61 -2.82 -18.78
CA LEU A 292 4.09 -3.87 -19.65
C LEU A 292 4.93 -3.28 -20.81
N ASN A 293 4.40 -2.30 -21.52
CA ASN A 293 5.10 -1.67 -22.64
C ASN A 293 6.33 -0.89 -22.21
N LEU A 294 6.22 -0.14 -21.09
CA LEU A 294 7.32 0.66 -20.57
C LEU A 294 8.52 -0.21 -20.14
N GLU A 295 8.26 -1.33 -19.50
CA GLU A 295 9.31 -2.20 -18.97
C GLU A 295 9.88 -3.17 -20.03
N THR A 296 9.12 -3.49 -21.09
CA THR A 296 9.58 -4.42 -22.13
C THR A 296 10.15 -3.72 -23.34
N GLU A 297 9.44 -2.79 -23.95
CA GLU A 297 9.84 -2.17 -25.22
C GLU A 297 10.60 -0.86 -25.01
N PHE A 298 10.06 0.05 -24.19
CA PHE A 298 10.66 1.38 -24.02
C PHE A 298 12.09 1.31 -23.46
N TYR A 299 12.39 0.33 -22.62
CA TYR A 299 13.75 0.14 -22.11
C TYR A 299 14.79 -0.06 -23.20
N PHE A 300 14.47 -0.77 -24.29
CA PHE A 300 15.38 -0.98 -25.43
C PHE A 300 15.62 0.31 -26.21
N TYR A 301 14.55 1.10 -26.44
CA TYR A 301 14.67 2.41 -27.11
C TYR A 301 15.47 3.40 -26.27
N TYR A 302 15.21 3.46 -24.98
CA TYR A 302 15.95 4.31 -24.06
C TYR A 302 17.42 3.97 -24.01
N ARG A 303 17.78 2.69 -23.97
CA ARG A 303 19.17 2.23 -23.99
C ARG A 303 19.87 2.53 -25.31
N ALA A 304 19.17 2.44 -26.44
CA ALA A 304 19.70 2.80 -27.76
C ALA A 304 19.96 4.31 -27.89
N PHE A 305 19.12 5.14 -27.26
CA PHE A 305 19.28 6.60 -27.25
C PHE A 305 20.49 7.05 -26.43
N TYR A 306 20.85 6.34 -25.37
CA TYR A 306 21.97 6.68 -24.48
C TYR A 306 23.33 6.12 -24.97
N LYS A 307 23.37 5.33 -26.03
CA LYS A 307 24.60 4.90 -26.69
C LYS A 307 24.95 5.84 -27.85
#